data_17767fe942079034e7f971d0ec147de8
#
_entry.id   17767fe942079034e7f971d0ec147de8
#
_cell.length_a   1.000
_cell.length_b   1.000
_cell.length_c   1.000
_cell.angle_alpha   90.00
_cell.angle_beta   90.00
_cell.angle_gamma   90.00
#
_symmetry.space_group_name_H-M   'P 1'
#
loop_
_entity.id
_entity.type
_entity.pdbx_description
1 polymer ?
#
loop_
_entity_poly.entity_id
_entity_poly.type
_entity_poly.pdbx_seq_one_letter_code
_entity_poly.pdbx_strand_id
1 'polypeptide(L)'
;KELTDTLRKIPQIVPDSLDALSDPILQRVSTADSLAVADSIAAENKKRLLEMTSAPTPQVPDTPADSLNKELNKKVFIPNPTKATWLALVIPGGGQIYNRKYWKLPIIYGGFAGCAYALTWNGKMYKDYMQAYKDASKGNWDASSITDLLPPGYIDRVSQTQIVETLRKRKDTYRRYRDLSIFAFIGVYLISVIDAYVDAELSNFDITPDLSMRIEPAGV
;
A
#
# COMPACT_ATOMS: atom_id res chain seq x y z
N LYS A 1 40.65 -21.75 -17.99
CA LYS A 1 42.04 -22.19 -18.27
C LYS A 1 43.07 -21.04 -18.30
N GLU A 2 42.66 -19.81 -17.91
CA GLU A 2 43.53 -18.62 -17.90
C GLU A 2 43.76 -17.99 -16.52
N LEU A 3 43.22 -18.55 -15.44
CA LEU A 3 43.35 -18.00 -14.08
C LEU A 3 44.34 -18.73 -13.19
N THR A 4 45.00 -19.80 -13.67
CA THR A 4 45.97 -20.57 -12.91
C THR A 4 47.44 -20.26 -13.24
N ASP A 5 47.72 -19.40 -14.23
CA ASP A 5 49.07 -19.08 -14.68
C ASP A 5 49.69 -17.81 -14.08
N THR A 6 48.90 -17.00 -13.36
CA THR A 6 49.36 -15.70 -12.80
C THR A 6 49.94 -15.80 -11.38
N LEU A 7 49.83 -16.95 -10.71
CA LEU A 7 50.36 -17.16 -9.35
C LEU A 7 51.78 -17.75 -9.28
N ARG A 8 52.45 -17.91 -10.42
CA ARG A 8 53.78 -18.58 -10.49
C ARG A 8 54.98 -17.64 -10.62
N LYS A 9 54.81 -16.34 -10.41
CA LYS A 9 55.91 -15.34 -10.49
C LYS A 9 56.01 -14.47 -9.24
N ILE A 10 56.16 -15.09 -8.06
CA ILE A 10 56.62 -14.37 -6.87
C ILE A 10 58.05 -14.85 -6.64
N PRO A 11 59.09 -13.97 -6.73
CA PRO A 11 60.44 -14.37 -6.43
C PRO A 11 60.55 -14.70 -4.94
N GLN A 12 60.97 -15.92 -4.63
CA GLN A 12 61.39 -16.36 -3.30
C GLN A 12 62.70 -15.62 -2.96
N ILE A 13 62.61 -14.52 -2.22
CA ILE A 13 63.78 -13.91 -1.59
C ILE A 13 64.01 -14.70 -0.30
N VAL A 14 64.90 -15.68 -0.37
CA VAL A 14 65.50 -16.30 0.81
C VAL A 14 66.70 -15.44 1.19
N PRO A 15 66.75 -14.82 2.35
CA PRO A 15 68.00 -14.19 2.81
C PRO A 15 68.91 -15.29 3.39
N ASP A 16 69.93 -15.56 2.66
CA ASP A 16 71.07 -16.42 3.01
C ASP A 16 72.02 -15.66 3.94
N SER A 17 71.63 -15.49 5.21
CA SER A 17 72.51 -14.93 6.25
C SER A 17 71.91 -15.11 7.66
N LEU A 18 71.77 -16.36 8.09
CA LEU A 18 71.44 -16.69 9.49
C LEU A 18 72.66 -17.25 10.28
N ASP A 19 73.86 -17.25 9.68
CA ASP A 19 75.08 -17.81 10.32
C ASP A 19 76.04 -16.76 10.90
N ALA A 20 75.65 -15.52 11.06
CA ALA A 20 76.53 -14.45 11.57
C ALA A 20 76.06 -13.74 12.80
N LEU A 21 75.31 -14.34 13.71
CA LEU A 21 74.96 -13.76 15.00
C LEU A 21 75.05 -14.78 16.13
N SER A 22 76.22 -15.41 16.26
CA SER A 22 76.60 -16.03 17.51
C SER A 22 77.30 -15.02 18.43
N ASP A 23 76.54 -14.02 18.89
CA ASP A 23 77.01 -13.13 19.94
C ASP A 23 76.91 -13.80 21.31
N PRO A 24 77.96 -13.82 22.11
CA PRO A 24 78.03 -14.46 23.42
C PRO A 24 77.21 -13.73 24.50
N ILE A 25 76.45 -12.68 24.16
CA ILE A 25 75.61 -11.91 25.08
C ILE A 25 74.24 -12.58 25.29
N LEU A 26 73.74 -13.42 24.38
CA LEU A 26 72.46 -14.06 24.51
C LEU A 26 72.40 -15.28 25.41
N GLN A 27 73.55 -15.80 25.89
CA GLN A 27 73.61 -16.96 26.76
C GLN A 27 73.56 -16.66 28.27
N ARG A 28 73.33 -15.42 28.69
CA ARG A 28 73.24 -15.02 30.10
C ARG A 28 71.89 -14.57 30.62
N VAL A 29 70.85 -14.67 29.84
CA VAL A 29 69.52 -14.52 30.39
C VAL A 29 69.06 -15.89 30.83
N SER A 30 69.12 -16.14 32.13
CA SER A 30 68.70 -17.41 32.72
C SER A 30 67.21 -17.63 32.31
N THR A 31 66.90 -18.82 31.85
CA THR A 31 65.52 -19.21 31.45
C THR A 31 64.53 -19.04 32.57
N ALA A 32 64.95 -18.95 33.79
CA ALA A 32 64.12 -18.68 34.96
C ALA A 32 63.65 -17.22 35.05
N ASP A 33 64.53 -16.25 34.69
CA ASP A 33 64.15 -14.83 34.71
C ASP A 33 63.21 -14.47 33.55
N SER A 34 63.40 -15.10 32.40
CA SER A 34 62.49 -14.88 31.25
C SER A 34 61.09 -15.44 31.48
N LEU A 35 60.96 -16.58 32.17
CA LEU A 35 59.68 -17.15 32.59
C LEU A 35 58.96 -16.28 33.63
N ALA A 36 59.68 -15.76 34.62
CA ALA A 36 59.10 -14.90 35.63
C ALA A 36 58.61 -13.57 35.05
N VAL A 37 59.33 -12.99 34.06
CA VAL A 37 58.90 -11.77 33.34
C VAL A 37 57.70 -12.07 32.45
N ALA A 38 57.67 -13.22 31.78
CA ALA A 38 56.52 -13.62 30.94
C ALA A 38 55.25 -13.82 31.79
N ASP A 39 55.35 -14.45 32.95
CA ASP A 39 54.23 -14.64 33.85
C ASP A 39 53.70 -13.34 34.45
N SER A 40 54.60 -12.38 34.78
CA SER A 40 54.20 -11.08 35.27
C SER A 40 53.48 -10.23 34.20
N ILE A 41 53.96 -10.28 32.95
CA ILE A 41 53.31 -9.63 31.81
C ILE A 41 51.95 -10.26 31.52
N ALA A 42 51.88 -11.60 31.59
CA ALA A 42 50.59 -12.31 31.39
C ALA A 42 49.55 -11.98 32.48
N ALA A 43 50.00 -11.88 33.74
CA ALA A 43 49.14 -11.49 34.87
C ALA A 43 48.67 -10.03 34.72
N GLU A 44 49.52 -9.13 34.32
CA GLU A 44 49.15 -7.71 34.08
C GLU A 44 48.23 -7.51 32.91
N ASN A 45 48.47 -8.22 31.81
CA ASN A 45 47.57 -8.21 30.66
C ASN A 45 46.20 -8.82 30.99
N LYS A 46 46.14 -9.90 31.78
CA LYS A 46 44.89 -10.46 32.28
C LYS A 46 44.12 -9.48 33.17
N LYS A 47 44.85 -8.76 34.04
CA LYS A 47 44.23 -7.73 34.89
C LYS A 47 43.67 -6.56 34.06
N ARG A 48 44.41 -6.08 33.05
CA ARG A 48 43.94 -5.06 32.12
C ARG A 48 42.73 -5.50 31.31
N LEU A 49 42.74 -6.74 30.86
CA LEU A 49 41.56 -7.31 30.15
C LEU A 49 40.32 -7.36 31.07
N LEU A 50 40.49 -7.77 32.34
CA LEU A 50 39.42 -7.78 33.32
C LEU A 50 38.92 -6.36 33.64
N GLU A 51 39.80 -5.40 33.77
CA GLU A 51 39.44 -4.00 34.00
C GLU A 51 38.71 -3.39 32.77
N MET A 52 39.14 -3.72 31.56
CA MET A 52 38.43 -3.29 30.33
C MET A 52 37.07 -3.97 30.17
N THR A 53 36.94 -5.21 30.67
CA THR A 53 35.66 -5.97 30.60
C THR A 53 34.69 -5.56 31.73
N SER A 54 35.23 -5.09 32.89
CA SER A 54 34.44 -4.65 34.03
C SER A 54 34.17 -3.14 34.05
N ALA A 55 34.79 -2.37 33.15
CA ALA A 55 34.44 -0.97 32.98
C ALA A 55 32.96 -0.90 32.52
N PRO A 56 32.09 -0.11 33.22
CA PRO A 56 30.74 0.09 32.73
C PRO A 56 30.84 0.64 31.32
N THR A 57 30.27 -0.09 30.37
CA THR A 57 30.15 0.34 28.96
C THR A 57 29.67 1.80 29.01
N PRO A 58 30.40 2.76 28.44
CA PRO A 58 29.89 4.12 28.38
C PRO A 58 28.53 4.02 27.69
N GLN A 59 27.46 4.42 28.38
CA GLN A 59 26.16 4.59 27.74
C GLN A 59 26.38 5.68 26.69
N VAL A 60 26.62 5.27 25.46
CA VAL A 60 26.61 6.17 24.33
C VAL A 60 25.22 6.79 24.34
N PRO A 61 25.09 8.14 24.49
CA PRO A 61 23.78 8.76 24.40
C PRO A 61 23.14 8.30 23.09
N ASP A 62 21.87 7.97 23.14
CA ASP A 62 21.09 7.51 21.98
C ASP A 62 21.47 8.35 20.76
N THR A 63 22.35 7.79 19.94
CA THR A 63 22.82 8.46 18.73
C THR A 63 21.60 8.62 17.82
N PRO A 64 21.48 9.71 17.07
CA PRO A 64 20.38 9.87 16.11
C PRO A 64 20.15 8.63 15.20
N ALA A 65 21.17 7.78 15.05
CA ALA A 65 21.12 6.52 14.34
C ALA A 65 20.19 5.47 15.01
N ASP A 66 20.09 5.42 16.34
CA ASP A 66 19.22 4.46 17.04
C ASP A 66 17.76 4.89 16.96
N SER A 67 17.50 6.19 16.98
CA SER A 67 16.18 6.75 16.71
C SER A 67 15.76 6.50 15.26
N LEU A 68 16.67 6.63 14.31
CA LEU A 68 16.45 6.31 12.89
C LEU A 68 16.17 4.80 12.68
N ASN A 69 16.94 3.92 13.33
CA ASN A 69 16.72 2.48 13.26
C ASN A 69 15.39 2.06 13.91
N LYS A 70 14.94 2.76 14.94
CA LYS A 70 13.66 2.53 15.58
C LYS A 70 12.49 2.99 14.69
N GLU A 71 12.65 4.06 13.95
CA GLU A 71 11.69 4.52 12.94
C GLU A 71 11.66 3.58 11.71
N LEU A 72 12.82 3.11 11.25
CA LEU A 72 12.93 2.17 10.12
C LEU A 72 12.36 0.78 10.45
N ASN A 73 12.44 0.34 11.71
CA ASN A 73 11.85 -0.91 12.19
C ASN A 73 10.34 -0.83 12.49
N LYS A 74 9.72 0.32 12.28
CA LYS A 74 8.27 0.44 12.34
C LYS A 74 7.69 -0.44 11.26
N LYS A 75 7.06 -1.57 11.65
CA LYS A 75 6.44 -2.52 10.72
C LYS A 75 5.46 -1.76 9.82
N VAL A 76 5.87 -1.48 8.60
CA VAL A 76 5.02 -0.86 7.59
C VAL A 76 3.94 -1.88 7.26
N PHE A 77 2.67 -1.48 7.42
CA PHE A 77 1.55 -2.35 7.07
C PHE A 77 1.45 -2.46 5.54
N ILE A 78 1.72 -3.65 5.01
CA ILE A 78 1.60 -3.97 3.59
C ILE A 78 0.28 -4.72 3.40
N PRO A 79 -0.72 -4.12 2.75
CA PRO A 79 -1.97 -4.81 2.48
C PRO A 79 -1.78 -5.92 1.44
N ASN A 80 -2.43 -7.06 1.66
CA ASN A 80 -2.43 -8.15 0.68
C ASN A 80 -3.51 -7.88 -0.38
N PRO A 81 -3.16 -7.81 -1.69
CA PRO A 81 -4.09 -7.49 -2.77
C PRO A 81 -5.28 -8.44 -2.85
N THR A 82 -5.05 -9.73 -2.68
CA THR A 82 -6.11 -10.74 -2.70
C THR A 82 -7.14 -10.52 -1.58
N LYS A 83 -6.68 -10.22 -0.36
CA LYS A 83 -7.58 -9.93 0.77
C LYS A 83 -8.34 -8.62 0.56
N ALA A 84 -7.69 -7.58 0.04
CA ALA A 84 -8.32 -6.31 -0.28
C ALA A 84 -9.45 -6.50 -1.29
N THR A 85 -9.22 -7.27 -2.35
CA THR A 85 -10.20 -7.58 -3.39
C THR A 85 -11.39 -8.37 -2.84
N TRP A 86 -11.15 -9.41 -2.06
CA TRP A 86 -12.23 -10.19 -1.45
C TRP A 86 -13.09 -9.35 -0.50
N LEU A 87 -12.46 -8.50 0.32
CA LEU A 87 -13.19 -7.58 1.20
C LEU A 87 -14.00 -6.56 0.41
N ALA A 88 -13.47 -6.04 -0.71
CA ALA A 88 -14.20 -5.13 -1.59
C ALA A 88 -15.37 -5.81 -2.31
N LEU A 89 -15.25 -7.11 -2.64
CA LEU A 89 -16.33 -7.91 -3.25
C LEU A 89 -17.45 -8.25 -2.26
N VAL A 90 -17.15 -8.45 -0.98
CA VAL A 90 -18.19 -8.79 0.01
C VAL A 90 -18.87 -7.53 0.54
N ILE A 91 -18.11 -6.49 0.80
CA ILE A 91 -18.59 -5.22 1.38
C ILE A 91 -18.08 -4.06 0.52
N PRO A 92 -18.98 -3.29 -0.13
CA PRO A 92 -18.58 -2.09 -0.85
C PRO A 92 -17.78 -1.16 0.07
N GLY A 93 -16.56 -0.79 -0.32
CA GLY A 93 -15.66 0.00 0.52
C GLY A 93 -14.80 -0.81 1.50
N GLY A 94 -15.03 -2.11 1.68
CA GLY A 94 -14.26 -2.96 2.60
C GLY A 94 -12.76 -3.05 2.26
N GLY A 95 -12.43 -3.07 0.97
CA GLY A 95 -11.05 -3.04 0.50
C GLY A 95 -10.32 -1.74 0.85
N GLN A 96 -10.99 -0.59 0.74
CA GLN A 96 -10.43 0.72 1.10
C GLN A 96 -10.20 0.85 2.61
N ILE A 97 -11.09 0.27 3.42
CA ILE A 97 -10.91 0.19 4.88
C ILE A 97 -9.68 -0.66 5.21
N TYR A 98 -9.54 -1.82 4.56
CA TYR A 98 -8.39 -2.70 4.75
C TYR A 98 -7.07 -2.04 4.32
N ASN A 99 -7.07 -1.30 3.21
CA ASN A 99 -5.91 -0.56 2.70
C ASN A 99 -5.64 0.74 3.49
N ARG A 100 -6.47 1.06 4.52
CA ARG A 100 -6.39 2.29 5.33
C ARG A 100 -6.54 3.59 4.52
N LYS A 101 -7.18 3.53 3.35
CA LYS A 101 -7.46 4.68 2.48
C LYS A 101 -8.85 5.26 2.76
N TYR A 102 -9.13 5.63 4.02
CA TYR A 102 -10.44 6.07 4.50
C TYR A 102 -10.99 7.30 3.76
N TRP A 103 -10.13 8.17 3.26
CA TRP A 103 -10.54 9.36 2.52
C TRP A 103 -11.30 9.07 1.22
N LYS A 104 -11.15 7.86 0.65
CA LYS A 104 -11.88 7.40 -0.54
C LYS A 104 -13.30 6.94 -0.23
N LEU A 105 -13.59 6.57 1.01
CA LEU A 105 -14.90 6.07 1.41
C LEU A 105 -16.05 7.06 1.12
N PRO A 106 -15.93 8.36 1.44
CA PRO A 106 -16.99 9.32 1.11
C PRO A 106 -17.28 9.40 -0.39
N ILE A 107 -16.26 9.26 -1.25
CA ILE A 107 -16.39 9.30 -2.70
C ILE A 107 -17.17 8.07 -3.18
N ILE A 108 -16.78 6.87 -2.71
CA ILE A 108 -17.39 5.60 -3.09
C ILE A 108 -18.85 5.56 -2.61
N TYR A 109 -19.12 5.87 -1.32
CA TYR A 109 -20.47 5.87 -0.80
C TYR A 109 -21.33 6.98 -1.39
N GLY A 110 -20.75 8.14 -1.72
CA GLY A 110 -21.43 9.21 -2.46
C GLY A 110 -21.84 8.74 -3.86
N GLY A 111 -20.97 8.01 -4.56
CA GLY A 111 -21.28 7.38 -5.84
C GLY A 111 -22.44 6.37 -5.74
N PHE A 112 -22.40 5.48 -4.74
CA PHE A 112 -23.49 4.54 -4.47
C PHE A 112 -24.80 5.23 -4.12
N ALA A 113 -24.77 6.24 -3.25
CA ALA A 113 -25.95 7.00 -2.86
C ALA A 113 -26.57 7.73 -4.06
N GLY A 114 -25.75 8.34 -4.92
CA GLY A 114 -26.22 8.99 -6.15
C GLY A 114 -26.87 8.00 -7.12
N CYS A 115 -26.26 6.85 -7.35
CA CYS A 115 -26.82 5.79 -8.21
C CYS A 115 -28.10 5.20 -7.62
N ALA A 116 -28.15 4.97 -6.29
CA ALA A 116 -29.34 4.47 -5.62
C ALA A 116 -30.51 5.48 -5.70
N TYR A 117 -30.21 6.75 -5.50
CA TYR A 117 -31.20 7.83 -5.68
C TYR A 117 -31.74 7.86 -7.12
N ALA A 118 -30.83 7.84 -8.11
CA ALA A 118 -31.23 7.84 -9.52
C ALA A 118 -32.09 6.60 -9.86
N LEU A 119 -31.72 5.43 -9.35
CA LEU A 119 -32.44 4.18 -9.55
C LEU A 119 -33.86 4.23 -8.95
N THR A 120 -33.97 4.69 -7.70
CA THR A 120 -35.27 4.77 -7.00
C THR A 120 -36.17 5.82 -7.63
N TRP A 121 -35.63 6.98 -7.99
CA TRP A 121 -36.36 8.06 -8.65
C TRP A 121 -36.87 7.63 -10.02
N ASN A 122 -35.98 7.15 -10.90
CA ASN A 122 -36.36 6.71 -12.23
C ASN A 122 -37.30 5.49 -12.19
N GLY A 123 -37.09 4.59 -11.20
CA GLY A 123 -37.98 3.45 -10.96
C GLY A 123 -39.39 3.85 -10.55
N LYS A 124 -39.53 4.89 -9.70
CA LYS A 124 -40.82 5.46 -9.31
C LYS A 124 -41.51 6.09 -10.52
N MET A 125 -40.80 7.01 -11.20
CA MET A 125 -41.36 7.69 -12.39
C MET A 125 -41.80 6.68 -13.47
N TYR A 126 -41.01 5.63 -13.70
CA TYR A 126 -41.39 4.58 -14.63
C TYR A 126 -42.74 3.92 -14.23
N LYS A 127 -42.92 3.60 -12.94
CA LYS A 127 -44.17 2.99 -12.44
C LYS A 127 -45.35 3.93 -12.58
N ASP A 128 -45.18 5.20 -12.24
CA ASP A 128 -46.23 6.22 -12.29
C ASP A 128 -46.68 6.46 -13.75
N TYR A 129 -45.72 6.65 -14.69
CA TYR A 129 -46.06 6.79 -16.10
C TYR A 129 -46.59 5.49 -16.74
N MET A 130 -46.18 4.32 -16.27
CA MET A 130 -46.71 3.04 -16.71
C MET A 130 -48.18 2.90 -16.28
N GLN A 131 -48.51 3.27 -15.06
CA GLN A 131 -49.90 3.20 -14.59
C GLN A 131 -50.79 4.20 -15.34
N ALA A 132 -50.34 5.48 -15.48
CA ALA A 132 -51.06 6.48 -16.25
C ALA A 132 -51.28 6.07 -17.72
N TYR A 133 -50.25 5.47 -18.34
CA TYR A 133 -50.39 4.92 -19.71
C TYR A 133 -51.46 3.81 -19.78
N LYS A 134 -51.50 2.91 -18.81
CA LYS A 134 -52.47 1.81 -18.75
C LYS A 134 -53.88 2.37 -18.58
N ASP A 135 -54.09 3.35 -17.69
CA ASP A 135 -55.39 3.92 -17.42
C ASP A 135 -55.90 4.74 -18.63
N ALA A 136 -55.05 5.56 -19.24
CA ALA A 136 -55.34 6.27 -20.46
C ALA A 136 -55.68 5.34 -21.64
N SER A 137 -54.96 4.21 -21.78
CA SER A 137 -55.24 3.22 -22.82
C SER A 137 -56.57 2.47 -22.64
N LYS A 138 -57.08 2.43 -21.41
CA LYS A 138 -58.41 1.88 -21.08
C LYS A 138 -59.54 2.92 -21.15
N GLY A 139 -59.20 4.15 -21.43
CA GLY A 139 -60.18 5.27 -21.46
C GLY A 139 -60.58 5.81 -20.09
N ASN A 140 -59.85 5.46 -19.03
CA ASN A 140 -60.11 5.98 -17.67
C ASN A 140 -59.33 7.29 -17.43
N TRP A 141 -59.89 8.39 -17.94
CA TRP A 141 -59.27 9.74 -17.93
C TRP A 141 -59.32 10.42 -16.57
N ASP A 142 -60.22 9.99 -15.70
CA ASP A 142 -60.40 10.58 -14.35
C ASP A 142 -59.49 9.94 -13.31
N ALA A 143 -58.63 9.00 -13.72
CA ALA A 143 -57.71 8.32 -12.83
C ALA A 143 -56.68 9.30 -12.25
N SER A 144 -56.44 9.26 -10.93
CA SER A 144 -55.44 10.06 -10.25
C SER A 144 -54.04 9.89 -10.83
N SER A 145 -53.73 8.70 -11.34
CA SER A 145 -52.49 8.39 -12.05
C SER A 145 -52.22 9.31 -13.24
N ILE A 146 -53.25 9.80 -13.90
CA ILE A 146 -53.17 10.73 -15.04
C ILE A 146 -53.18 12.18 -14.56
N THR A 147 -54.11 12.51 -13.69
CA THR A 147 -54.28 13.90 -13.20
C THR A 147 -53.10 14.41 -12.38
N ASP A 148 -52.43 13.52 -11.65
CA ASP A 148 -51.21 13.87 -10.87
C ASP A 148 -49.96 14.10 -11.73
N LEU A 149 -49.92 13.49 -12.91
CA LEU A 149 -48.74 13.55 -13.82
C LEU A 149 -48.89 14.62 -14.91
N LEU A 150 -50.08 14.99 -15.27
CA LEU A 150 -50.36 15.98 -16.30
C LEU A 150 -50.75 17.34 -15.68
N PRO A 151 -50.37 18.46 -16.30
CA PRO A 151 -50.81 19.79 -15.85
C PRO A 151 -52.34 19.91 -15.91
N PRO A 152 -52.94 20.69 -14.99
CA PRO A 152 -54.36 20.93 -15.00
C PRO A 152 -54.86 21.49 -16.35
N GLY A 153 -55.97 20.93 -16.88
CA GLY A 153 -56.53 21.31 -18.17
C GLY A 153 -55.74 20.88 -19.40
N TYR A 154 -54.73 20.02 -19.24
CA TYR A 154 -53.97 19.44 -20.37
C TYR A 154 -54.83 18.44 -21.16
N ILE A 155 -55.65 17.69 -20.47
CA ILE A 155 -56.54 16.68 -21.06
C ILE A 155 -57.58 17.32 -22.00
N ASP A 156 -58.06 18.52 -21.67
CA ASP A 156 -59.05 19.27 -22.47
C ASP A 156 -58.48 19.93 -23.72
N ARG A 157 -57.17 20.19 -23.73
CA ARG A 157 -56.48 20.92 -24.80
C ARG A 157 -55.81 20.03 -25.83
N VAL A 158 -55.55 18.80 -25.47
CA VAL A 158 -54.73 17.85 -26.29
C VAL A 158 -55.57 16.61 -26.63
N SER A 159 -55.42 16.10 -27.83
CA SER A 159 -56.17 14.90 -28.23
C SER A 159 -55.74 13.69 -27.37
N GLN A 160 -56.68 12.86 -27.04
CA GLN A 160 -56.47 11.65 -26.24
C GLN A 160 -55.36 10.75 -26.83
N THR A 161 -55.27 10.62 -28.15
CA THR A 161 -54.22 9.88 -28.81
C THR A 161 -52.83 10.45 -28.55
N GLN A 162 -52.70 11.80 -28.56
CA GLN A 162 -51.40 12.43 -28.27
C GLN A 162 -51.01 12.28 -26.79
N ILE A 163 -51.99 12.27 -25.87
CA ILE A 163 -51.74 12.05 -24.44
C ILE A 163 -51.20 10.61 -24.24
N VAL A 164 -51.88 9.62 -24.82
CA VAL A 164 -51.43 8.21 -24.74
C VAL A 164 -50.03 8.03 -25.29
N GLU A 165 -49.72 8.68 -26.43
CA GLU A 165 -48.39 8.60 -27.03
C GLU A 165 -47.33 9.29 -26.16
N THR A 166 -47.66 10.43 -25.57
CA THR A 166 -46.77 11.15 -24.65
C THR A 166 -46.46 10.32 -23.41
N LEU A 167 -47.49 9.74 -22.79
CA LEU A 167 -47.30 8.85 -21.62
C LEU A 167 -46.46 7.63 -21.95
N ARG A 168 -46.66 7.03 -23.16
CA ARG A 168 -45.83 5.93 -23.64
C ARG A 168 -44.39 6.35 -23.80
N LYS A 169 -44.10 7.47 -24.46
CA LYS A 169 -42.75 8.00 -24.64
C LYS A 169 -42.07 8.26 -23.29
N ARG A 170 -42.77 8.90 -22.35
CA ARG A 170 -42.26 9.16 -21.01
C ARG A 170 -41.94 7.88 -20.23
N LYS A 171 -42.87 6.93 -20.24
CA LYS A 171 -42.67 5.60 -19.64
C LYS A 171 -41.42 4.91 -20.20
N ASP A 172 -41.25 4.92 -21.53
CA ASP A 172 -40.11 4.25 -22.18
C ASP A 172 -38.79 5.01 -21.89
N THR A 173 -38.83 6.31 -21.74
CA THR A 173 -37.68 7.14 -21.35
C THR A 173 -37.25 6.81 -19.92
N TYR A 174 -38.18 6.80 -18.94
CA TYR A 174 -37.84 6.48 -17.56
C TYR A 174 -37.42 5.03 -17.37
N ARG A 175 -37.95 4.11 -18.17
CA ARG A 175 -37.45 2.73 -18.24
C ARG A 175 -35.97 2.69 -18.60
N ARG A 176 -35.56 3.40 -19.67
CA ARG A 176 -34.15 3.48 -20.07
C ARG A 176 -33.27 4.09 -18.99
N TYR A 177 -33.71 5.17 -18.36
CA TYR A 177 -32.95 5.80 -17.28
C TYR A 177 -32.82 4.91 -16.05
N ARG A 178 -33.86 4.17 -15.70
CA ARG A 178 -33.79 3.15 -14.64
C ARG A 178 -32.75 2.07 -14.97
N ASP A 179 -32.82 1.53 -16.18
CA ASP A 179 -31.92 0.47 -16.64
C ASP A 179 -30.46 1.00 -16.69
N LEU A 180 -30.27 2.24 -17.17
CA LEU A 180 -28.95 2.92 -17.11
C LEU A 180 -28.45 3.12 -15.68
N SER A 181 -29.33 3.46 -14.74
CA SER A 181 -28.98 3.61 -13.32
C SER A 181 -28.51 2.29 -12.70
N ILE A 182 -29.09 1.15 -13.13
CA ILE A 182 -28.62 -0.18 -12.71
C ILE A 182 -27.20 -0.44 -13.22
N PHE A 183 -26.93 -0.15 -14.49
CA PHE A 183 -25.58 -0.32 -15.04
C PHE A 183 -24.57 0.62 -14.40
N ALA A 184 -24.97 1.86 -14.11
CA ALA A 184 -24.12 2.81 -13.39
C ALA A 184 -23.78 2.31 -11.98
N PHE A 185 -24.75 1.76 -11.26
CA PHE A 185 -24.53 1.19 -9.92
C PHE A 185 -23.53 0.03 -9.95
N ILE A 186 -23.67 -0.89 -10.91
CA ILE A 186 -22.72 -1.99 -11.13
C ILE A 186 -21.33 -1.43 -11.50
N GLY A 187 -21.28 -0.42 -12.36
CA GLY A 187 -20.02 0.23 -12.75
C GLY A 187 -19.26 0.84 -11.55
N VAL A 188 -19.96 1.58 -10.70
CA VAL A 188 -19.37 2.15 -9.46
C VAL A 188 -18.84 1.04 -8.56
N TYR A 189 -19.58 -0.07 -8.45
CA TYR A 189 -19.14 -1.22 -7.66
C TYR A 189 -17.85 -1.84 -8.22
N LEU A 190 -17.79 -2.11 -9.52
CA LEU A 190 -16.60 -2.68 -10.17
C LEU A 190 -15.38 -1.75 -10.04
N ILE A 191 -15.56 -0.45 -10.24
CA ILE A 191 -14.51 0.55 -10.06
C ILE A 191 -13.99 0.54 -8.63
N SER A 192 -14.88 0.43 -7.63
CA SER A 192 -14.50 0.34 -6.21
C SER A 192 -13.64 -0.90 -5.92
N VAL A 193 -13.96 -2.05 -6.52
CA VAL A 193 -13.18 -3.30 -6.35
C VAL A 193 -11.81 -3.19 -7.02
N ILE A 194 -11.76 -2.65 -8.23
CA ILE A 194 -10.49 -2.44 -8.97
C ILE A 194 -9.60 -1.47 -8.21
N ASP A 195 -10.14 -0.35 -7.72
CA ASP A 195 -9.41 0.64 -6.92
C ASP A 195 -8.80 0.02 -5.66
N ALA A 196 -9.55 -0.83 -4.94
CA ALA A 196 -9.05 -1.53 -3.77
C ALA A 196 -7.88 -2.49 -4.08
N TYR A 197 -7.96 -3.19 -5.22
CA TYR A 197 -6.90 -4.07 -5.70
C TYR A 197 -5.63 -3.27 -6.06
N VAL A 198 -5.80 -2.23 -6.87
CA VAL A 198 -4.69 -1.37 -7.32
C VAL A 198 -4.00 -0.68 -6.15
N ASP A 199 -4.74 -0.15 -5.18
CA ASP A 199 -4.17 0.46 -3.98
C ASP A 199 -3.32 -0.53 -3.17
N ALA A 200 -3.76 -1.78 -3.07
CA ALA A 200 -3.00 -2.81 -2.36
C ALA A 200 -1.73 -3.21 -3.11
N GLU A 201 -1.78 -3.34 -4.44
CA GLU A 201 -0.61 -3.61 -5.28
C GLU A 201 0.40 -2.47 -5.23
N LEU A 202 -0.04 -1.22 -5.36
CA LEU A 202 0.83 -0.05 -5.29
C LEU A 202 1.53 0.07 -3.93
N SER A 203 0.87 -0.35 -2.85
CA SER A 203 1.49 -0.36 -1.52
C SER A 203 2.68 -1.32 -1.41
N ASN A 204 2.77 -2.34 -2.27
CA ASN A 204 3.91 -3.26 -2.34
C ASN A 204 5.14 -2.63 -3.01
N PHE A 205 4.94 -1.66 -3.93
CA PHE A 205 6.04 -1.01 -4.64
C PHE A 205 6.70 0.13 -3.85
N ASP A 206 6.00 0.72 -2.89
CA ASP A 206 6.43 1.93 -2.15
C ASP A 206 7.40 1.61 -1.00
N ILE A 207 7.83 0.36 -0.83
CA ILE A 207 8.59 -0.12 0.33
C ILE A 207 10.03 -0.49 -0.01
N THR A 208 10.59 -0.01 -1.10
CA THR A 208 12.01 -0.22 -1.36
C THR A 208 12.81 0.95 -0.75
N PRO A 209 13.39 0.79 0.46
CA PRO A 209 14.23 1.83 1.07
C PRO A 209 15.54 2.06 0.30
N ASP A 210 15.82 1.25 -0.70
CA ASP A 210 17.06 1.29 -1.50
C ASP A 210 17.16 2.47 -2.49
N LEU A 211 16.12 3.28 -2.61
CA LEU A 211 16.14 4.47 -3.46
C LEU A 211 16.47 5.77 -2.71
N SER A 212 16.85 5.70 -1.44
CA SER A 212 17.42 6.88 -0.76
C SER A 212 18.80 7.17 -1.36
N MET A 213 18.85 8.17 -2.22
CA MET A 213 20.09 8.70 -2.77
C MET A 213 20.96 9.21 -1.62
N ARG A 214 21.95 8.41 -1.20
CA ARG A 214 22.92 8.84 -0.20
C ARG A 214 23.88 9.82 -0.89
N ILE A 215 23.62 11.11 -0.74
CA ILE A 215 24.53 12.16 -1.14
C ILE A 215 25.61 12.22 -0.07
N GLU A 216 26.76 11.59 -0.30
CA GLU A 216 27.96 11.85 0.50
C GLU A 216 28.59 13.12 -0.03
N PRO A 217 28.76 14.18 0.82
CA PRO A 217 29.55 15.33 0.42
C PRO A 217 30.99 14.84 0.26
N ALA A 218 31.53 14.95 -0.97
CA ALA A 218 32.94 14.74 -1.22
C ALA A 218 33.68 15.83 -0.46
N GLY A 219 34.32 15.43 0.64
CA GLY A 219 35.22 16.32 1.39
C GLY A 219 36.41 16.72 0.52
N VAL A 220 36.59 17.99 0.33
CA VAL A 220 37.80 18.63 -0.23
C VAL A 220 38.85 18.74 0.89
#